data_0d1c4df77d17ced09907257154bd0aa0
#
_entry.id   0d1c4df77d17ced09907257154bd0aa0
#
_cell.length_a   1.000
_cell.length_b   1.000
_cell.length_c   1.000
_cell.angle_alpha   90.00
_cell.angle_beta   90.00
_cell.angle_gamma   90.00
#
_symmetry.space_group_name_H-M   'P 1'
#
loop_
_entity.id
_entity.type
_entity.pdbx_description
1 polymer ?
#
loop_
_entity_poly.entity_id
_entity_poly.type
_entity_poly.pdbx_seq_one_letter_code
_entity_poly.pdbx_strand_id
1 'polypeptide(L)'
;MWVLYAFGSAFFAGITSILAKCGIKKTDSNVATAIRTIVVLIFSWIMVFVVKAQGQITAVSAKTWIFLMLSGVATGASWLCYFKALQLGDVNRVVPIDKSSTILTIILAFILFKEEINVLRLVCVVLIAIGTYMMITKKEISQEEQLSLIHISEP
;
A
#
# COMPACT_ATOMS: atom_id res chain seq x y z
N MET A 1 16.43 -16.60 1.53
CA MET A 1 16.18 -15.69 2.68
C MET A 1 15.24 -14.54 2.30
N TRP A 2 15.53 -13.73 1.26
CA TRP A 2 14.69 -12.56 0.90
C TRP A 2 13.21 -12.89 0.61
N VAL A 3 12.91 -14.07 0.03
CA VAL A 3 11.54 -14.53 -0.26
C VAL A 3 10.71 -14.67 1.03
N LEU A 4 11.30 -15.21 2.10
CA LEU A 4 10.63 -15.35 3.39
C LEU A 4 10.21 -13.99 3.97
N TYR A 5 11.11 -13.01 3.90
CA TYR A 5 10.82 -11.64 4.34
C TYR A 5 9.73 -10.98 3.47
N ALA A 6 9.72 -11.24 2.15
CA ALA A 6 8.71 -10.74 1.25
C ALA A 6 7.31 -11.29 1.58
N PHE A 7 7.20 -12.61 1.84
CA PHE A 7 5.94 -13.20 2.29
C PHE A 7 5.49 -12.69 3.65
N GLY A 8 6.41 -12.53 4.60
CA GLY A 8 6.12 -11.92 5.90
C GLY A 8 5.59 -10.49 5.75
N SER A 9 6.22 -9.68 4.91
CA SER A 9 5.76 -8.32 4.60
C SER A 9 4.34 -8.33 4.00
N ALA A 10 4.07 -9.21 3.03
CA ALA A 10 2.74 -9.32 2.41
C ALA A 10 1.66 -9.72 3.43
N PHE A 11 1.97 -10.66 4.33
CA PHE A 11 1.07 -11.08 5.39
C PHE A 11 0.70 -9.91 6.33
N PHE A 12 1.70 -9.21 6.85
CA PHE A 12 1.46 -8.05 7.72
C PHE A 12 0.77 -6.90 6.99
N ALA A 13 1.04 -6.68 5.69
CA ALA A 13 0.35 -5.68 4.89
C ALA A 13 -1.15 -5.99 4.74
N GLY A 14 -1.51 -7.28 4.58
CA GLY A 14 -2.90 -7.72 4.55
C GLY A 14 -3.63 -7.45 5.87
N ILE A 15 -3.05 -7.86 6.99
CA ILE A 15 -3.58 -7.58 8.34
C ILE A 15 -3.75 -6.07 8.56
N THR A 16 -2.75 -5.29 8.18
CA THR A 16 -2.78 -3.83 8.30
C THR A 16 -3.97 -3.21 7.59
N SER A 17 -4.30 -3.66 6.38
CA SER A 17 -5.41 -3.11 5.60
C SER A 17 -6.77 -3.34 6.29
N ILE A 18 -6.97 -4.51 6.90
CA ILE A 18 -8.18 -4.85 7.65
C ILE A 18 -8.28 -4.04 8.94
N LEU A 19 -7.20 -4.02 9.74
CA LEU A 19 -7.15 -3.26 10.99
C LEU A 19 -7.36 -1.76 10.75
N ALA A 20 -6.76 -1.21 9.68
CA ALA A 20 -6.95 0.18 9.29
C ALA A 20 -8.42 0.49 9.00
N LYS A 21 -9.12 -0.37 8.25
CA LYS A 21 -10.55 -0.18 7.95
C LYS A 21 -11.41 -0.26 9.22
N CYS A 22 -11.09 -1.17 10.15
CA CYS A 22 -11.80 -1.26 11.42
C CYS A 22 -11.60 -0.01 12.29
N GLY A 23 -10.36 0.51 12.34
CA GLY A 23 -10.02 1.67 13.16
C GLY A 23 -10.54 3.00 12.63
N ILE A 24 -10.71 3.13 11.30
CA ILE A 24 -11.03 4.41 10.65
C ILE A 24 -12.54 4.72 10.59
N LYS A 25 -13.41 3.76 10.93
CA LYS A 25 -14.88 3.89 10.78
C LYS A 25 -15.48 5.12 11.48
N LYS A 26 -14.90 5.56 12.61
CA LYS A 26 -15.40 6.67 13.44
C LYS A 26 -14.35 7.77 13.67
N THR A 27 -13.20 7.70 13.02
CA THR A 27 -12.07 8.61 13.26
C THR A 27 -11.70 9.29 11.94
N ASP A 28 -11.34 10.57 12.01
CA ASP A 28 -10.82 11.29 10.84
C ASP A 28 -9.56 10.60 10.30
N SER A 29 -9.46 10.52 8.96
CA SER A 29 -8.37 9.79 8.30
C SER A 29 -7.00 10.37 8.60
N ASN A 30 -6.90 11.70 8.80
CA ASN A 30 -5.64 12.37 9.12
C ASN A 30 -5.19 12.03 10.54
N VAL A 31 -6.13 12.01 11.48
CA VAL A 31 -5.87 11.63 12.89
C VAL A 31 -5.44 10.17 12.97
N ALA A 32 -6.13 9.27 12.27
CA ALA A 32 -5.77 7.86 12.23
C ALA A 32 -4.37 7.64 11.62
N THR A 33 -4.03 8.38 10.56
CA THR A 33 -2.69 8.35 9.96
C THR A 33 -1.62 8.84 10.94
N ALA A 34 -1.88 9.95 11.66
CA ALA A 34 -0.94 10.52 12.62
C ALA A 34 -0.66 9.55 13.77
N ILE A 35 -1.70 9.00 14.41
CA ILE A 35 -1.56 8.04 15.50
C ILE A 35 -0.74 6.82 15.06
N ARG A 36 -1.07 6.26 13.88
CA ARG A 36 -0.35 5.12 13.34
C ARG A 36 1.13 5.45 13.07
N THR A 37 1.41 6.63 12.52
CA THR A 37 2.79 7.06 12.24
C THR A 37 3.63 7.13 13.51
N ILE A 38 3.05 7.61 14.62
CA ILE A 38 3.71 7.63 15.93
C ILE A 38 4.07 6.21 16.37
N VAL A 39 3.13 5.27 16.27
CA VAL A 39 3.38 3.86 16.64
C VAL A 39 4.49 3.25 15.78
N VAL A 40 4.45 3.48 14.47
CA VAL A 40 5.50 2.99 13.54
C VAL A 40 6.85 3.62 13.86
N LEU A 41 6.89 4.92 14.18
CA LEU A 41 8.12 5.61 14.58
C LEU A 41 8.75 4.99 15.83
N ILE A 42 7.95 4.78 16.88
CA ILE A 42 8.41 4.17 18.13
C ILE A 42 8.93 2.76 17.85
N PHE A 43 8.17 1.95 17.11
CA PHE A 43 8.57 0.59 16.78
C PHE A 43 9.88 0.56 15.99
N SER A 44 10.04 1.45 15.01
CA SER A 44 11.27 1.55 14.22
C SER A 44 12.49 1.90 15.06
N TRP A 45 12.35 2.84 16.03
CA TRP A 45 13.43 3.17 16.96
C TRP A 45 13.79 2.01 17.87
N ILE A 46 12.79 1.29 18.41
CA ILE A 46 13.03 0.08 19.21
C ILE A 46 13.88 -0.92 18.39
N MET A 47 13.54 -1.14 17.11
CA MET A 47 14.30 -2.04 16.25
C MET A 47 15.74 -1.58 16.01
N VAL A 48 15.99 -0.28 15.85
CA VAL A 48 17.35 0.27 15.76
C VAL A 48 18.18 -0.04 17.02
N PHE A 49 17.56 0.07 18.20
CA PHE A 49 18.23 -0.26 19.46
C PHE A 49 18.48 -1.77 19.62
N VAL A 50 17.51 -2.61 19.26
CA VAL A 50 17.63 -4.08 19.34
C VAL A 50 18.75 -4.59 18.44
N VAL A 51 18.86 -4.04 17.22
CA VAL A 51 19.91 -4.43 16.23
C VAL A 51 21.26 -3.74 16.53
N LYS A 52 21.31 -2.82 17.50
CA LYS A 52 22.51 -2.04 17.87
C LYS A 52 23.08 -1.23 16.67
N ALA A 53 22.20 -0.72 15.81
CA ALA A 53 22.58 0.01 14.61
C ALA A 53 22.76 1.53 14.82
N GLN A 54 22.72 2.03 16.07
CA GLN A 54 22.77 3.48 16.39
C GLN A 54 24.04 4.15 15.82
N GLY A 55 25.19 3.46 15.86
CA GLY A 55 26.45 4.00 15.36
C GLY A 55 26.48 4.25 13.84
N GLN A 56 25.57 3.63 13.09
CA GLN A 56 25.51 3.83 11.65
C GLN A 56 24.80 5.14 11.25
N ILE A 57 24.03 5.74 12.15
CA ILE A 57 23.28 6.98 11.88
C ILE A 57 24.23 8.13 11.51
N THR A 58 25.37 8.23 12.20
CA THR A 58 26.39 9.25 11.94
C THR A 58 27.21 9.01 10.68
N ALA A 59 27.20 7.78 10.17
CA ALA A 59 27.93 7.40 8.95
C ALA A 59 27.12 7.61 7.66
N VAL A 60 25.83 8.00 7.77
CA VAL A 60 24.95 8.21 6.62
C VAL A 60 25.35 9.47 5.86
N SER A 61 25.59 9.35 4.54
CA SER A 61 25.96 10.49 3.71
C SER A 61 24.81 11.49 3.56
N ALA A 62 25.15 12.78 3.35
CA ALA A 62 24.14 13.84 3.13
C ALA A 62 23.21 13.52 1.94
N LYS A 63 23.75 12.92 0.88
CA LYS A 63 22.96 12.48 -0.27
C LYS A 63 21.90 11.45 0.14
N THR A 64 22.27 10.46 0.94
CA THR A 64 21.35 9.45 1.45
C THR A 64 20.27 10.06 2.33
N TRP A 65 20.60 11.04 3.17
CA TRP A 65 19.63 11.78 3.97
C TRP A 65 18.56 12.44 3.12
N ILE A 66 18.95 13.14 2.04
CA ILE A 66 17.99 13.79 1.12
C ILE A 66 17.03 12.77 0.52
N PHE A 67 17.54 11.63 0.02
CA PHE A 67 16.68 10.59 -0.55
C PHE A 67 15.76 9.95 0.48
N LEU A 68 16.22 9.72 1.70
CA LEU A 68 15.40 9.17 2.77
C LEU A 68 14.30 10.16 3.20
N MET A 69 14.61 11.46 3.30
CA MET A 69 13.60 12.47 3.62
C MET A 69 12.55 12.56 2.51
N LEU A 70 12.96 12.59 1.24
CA LEU A 70 12.03 12.64 0.11
C LEU A 70 11.15 11.38 0.05
N SER A 71 11.74 10.21 0.27
CA SER A 71 10.99 8.95 0.40
C SER A 71 10.00 8.96 1.56
N GLY A 72 10.40 9.52 2.71
CA GLY A 72 9.53 9.67 3.87
C GLY A 72 8.31 10.56 3.58
N VAL A 73 8.52 11.71 2.91
CA VAL A 73 7.44 12.60 2.49
C VAL A 73 6.50 11.90 1.50
N ALA A 74 7.05 11.21 0.50
CA ALA A 74 6.25 10.46 -0.47
C ALA A 74 5.42 9.34 0.21
N THR A 75 6.01 8.63 1.17
CA THR A 75 5.32 7.62 1.96
C THR A 75 4.20 8.23 2.79
N GLY A 76 4.44 9.35 3.46
CA GLY A 76 3.43 10.08 4.24
C GLY A 76 2.24 10.51 3.37
N ALA A 77 2.51 11.10 2.22
CA ALA A 77 1.48 11.48 1.26
C ALA A 77 0.67 10.27 0.76
N SER A 78 1.34 9.16 0.43
CA SER A 78 0.70 7.90 0.04
C SER A 78 -0.24 7.39 1.13
N TRP A 79 0.19 7.40 2.39
CA TRP A 79 -0.64 6.95 3.51
C TRP A 79 -1.86 7.83 3.75
N LEU A 80 -1.72 9.15 3.64
CA LEU A 80 -2.87 10.07 3.74
C LEU A 80 -3.92 9.76 2.66
N CYS A 81 -3.50 9.60 1.41
CA CYS A 81 -4.40 9.23 0.32
C CYS A 81 -5.04 7.85 0.54
N TYR A 82 -4.26 6.86 0.96
CA TYR A 82 -4.72 5.51 1.21
C TYR A 82 -5.77 5.44 2.32
N PHE A 83 -5.53 6.10 3.46
CA PHE A 83 -6.50 6.13 4.57
C PHE A 83 -7.78 6.88 4.19
N LYS A 84 -7.65 7.98 3.43
CA LYS A 84 -8.82 8.69 2.92
C LYS A 84 -9.63 7.82 1.96
N ALA A 85 -8.97 7.10 1.08
CA ALA A 85 -9.62 6.14 0.19
C ALA A 85 -10.32 5.02 0.95
N LEU A 86 -9.69 4.46 2.01
CA LEU A 86 -10.31 3.45 2.86
C LEU A 86 -11.50 3.97 3.65
N GLN A 87 -11.52 5.26 4.00
CA GLN A 87 -12.65 5.89 4.68
C GLN A 87 -13.85 6.00 3.76
N LEU A 88 -13.64 6.41 2.52
CA LEU A 88 -14.68 6.68 1.52
C LEU A 88 -15.11 5.43 0.75
N GLY A 89 -14.22 4.46 0.60
CA GLY A 89 -14.41 3.29 -0.25
C GLY A 89 -14.34 1.94 0.48
N ASP A 90 -14.57 0.88 -0.28
CA ASP A 90 -14.44 -0.50 0.18
C ASP A 90 -13.00 -0.98 0.12
N VAL A 91 -12.57 -1.74 1.14
CA VAL A 91 -11.22 -2.37 1.21
C VAL A 91 -10.92 -3.19 -0.06
N ASN A 92 -11.90 -3.96 -0.53
CA ASN A 92 -11.76 -4.83 -1.70
C ASN A 92 -11.51 -4.09 -3.02
N ARG A 93 -11.79 -2.77 -3.08
CA ARG A 93 -11.46 -1.90 -4.21
C ARG A 93 -10.18 -1.11 -3.97
N VAL A 94 -10.06 -0.52 -2.79
CA VAL A 94 -8.93 0.35 -2.44
C VAL A 94 -7.60 -0.41 -2.42
N VAL A 95 -7.58 -1.61 -1.82
CA VAL A 95 -6.34 -2.39 -1.71
C VAL A 95 -5.79 -2.84 -3.07
N PRO A 96 -6.57 -3.40 -4.01
CA PRO A 96 -6.04 -3.72 -5.34
C PRO A 96 -5.55 -2.50 -6.12
N ILE A 97 -6.27 -1.37 -6.03
CA ILE A 97 -5.85 -0.11 -6.68
C ILE A 97 -4.52 0.38 -6.09
N ASP A 98 -4.36 0.37 -4.77
CA ASP A 98 -3.10 0.69 -4.11
C ASP A 98 -1.96 -0.22 -4.58
N LYS A 99 -2.21 -1.53 -4.69
CA LYS A 99 -1.22 -2.49 -5.18
C LYS A 99 -0.88 -2.35 -6.66
N SER A 100 -1.70 -1.67 -7.46
CA SER A 100 -1.35 -1.33 -8.85
C SER A 100 -0.12 -0.40 -8.92
N SER A 101 0.25 0.26 -7.84
CA SER A 101 1.51 1.01 -7.72
C SER A 101 2.75 0.15 -8.01
N THR A 102 2.66 -1.18 -7.85
CA THR A 102 3.72 -2.12 -8.24
C THR A 102 4.01 -2.04 -9.75
N ILE A 103 2.99 -1.86 -10.58
CA ILE A 103 3.14 -1.68 -12.04
C ILE A 103 3.93 -0.40 -12.31
N LEU A 104 3.55 0.70 -11.63
CA LEU A 104 4.26 1.98 -11.76
C LEU A 104 5.71 1.85 -11.31
N THR A 105 5.97 1.14 -10.22
CA THR A 105 7.33 0.90 -9.71
C THR A 105 8.18 0.15 -10.72
N ILE A 106 7.64 -0.87 -11.40
CA ILE A 106 8.37 -1.63 -12.42
C ILE A 106 8.68 -0.75 -13.64
N ILE A 107 7.72 0.07 -14.07
CA ILE A 107 7.91 1.02 -15.18
C ILE A 107 9.00 2.04 -14.82
N LEU A 108 8.95 2.62 -13.61
CA LEU A 108 9.96 3.57 -13.14
C LEU A 108 11.34 2.93 -12.97
N ALA A 109 11.40 1.69 -12.49
CA ALA A 109 12.67 0.96 -12.38
C ALA A 109 13.31 0.75 -13.75
N PHE A 110 12.51 0.39 -14.76
CA PHE A 110 12.99 0.28 -16.14
C PHE A 110 13.53 1.59 -16.69
N ILE A 111 12.81 2.70 -16.47
CA ILE A 111 13.21 4.02 -17.00
C ILE A 111 14.46 4.57 -16.29
N LEU A 112 14.50 4.46 -14.94
CA LEU A 112 15.55 5.08 -14.12
C LEU A 112 16.81 4.22 -14.02
N PHE A 113 16.64 2.91 -13.87
CA PHE A 113 17.76 2.00 -13.66
C PHE A 113 18.18 1.24 -14.92
N LYS A 114 17.42 1.42 -16.04
CA LYS A 114 17.65 0.69 -17.31
C LYS A 114 17.75 -0.82 -17.11
N GLU A 115 16.94 -1.35 -16.17
CA GLU A 115 16.88 -2.80 -15.94
C GLU A 115 16.35 -3.52 -17.17
N GLU A 116 16.93 -4.66 -17.52
CA GLU A 116 16.45 -5.50 -18.61
C GLU A 116 15.05 -6.05 -18.27
N ILE A 117 14.10 -5.82 -19.18
CA ILE A 117 12.77 -6.42 -19.05
C ILE A 117 12.85 -7.88 -19.45
N ASN A 118 12.79 -8.76 -18.47
CA ASN A 118 12.61 -10.18 -18.73
C ASN A 118 11.13 -10.45 -19.09
N VAL A 119 10.89 -11.30 -20.09
CA VAL A 119 9.55 -11.73 -20.52
C VAL A 119 8.70 -12.18 -19.34
N LEU A 120 9.30 -12.88 -18.36
CA LEU A 120 8.61 -13.31 -17.13
C LEU A 120 8.07 -12.11 -16.31
N ARG A 121 8.86 -11.03 -16.18
CA ARG A 121 8.43 -9.80 -15.47
C ARG A 121 7.25 -9.14 -16.20
N LEU A 122 7.29 -9.08 -17.54
CA LEU A 122 6.20 -8.53 -18.34
C LEU A 122 4.91 -9.33 -18.15
N VAL A 123 4.97 -10.64 -18.19
CA VAL A 123 3.82 -11.53 -17.94
C VAL A 123 3.24 -11.29 -16.54
N CYS A 124 4.08 -11.18 -15.50
CA CYS A 124 3.61 -10.88 -14.13
C CYS A 124 2.90 -9.54 -14.04
N VAL A 125 3.41 -8.49 -14.69
CA VAL A 125 2.77 -7.16 -14.71
C VAL A 125 1.40 -7.22 -15.35
N VAL A 126 1.28 -7.91 -16.49
CA VAL A 126 0.00 -8.10 -17.20
C VAL A 126 -0.99 -8.88 -16.32
N LEU A 127 -0.56 -9.95 -15.66
CA LEU A 127 -1.40 -10.72 -14.75
C LEU A 127 -1.88 -9.89 -13.55
N ILE A 128 -1.02 -9.05 -12.95
CA ILE A 128 -1.39 -8.15 -11.87
C ILE A 128 -2.43 -7.13 -12.37
N ALA A 129 -2.23 -6.55 -13.55
CA ALA A 129 -3.15 -5.58 -14.13
C ALA A 129 -4.53 -6.21 -14.39
N ILE A 130 -4.57 -7.39 -15.00
CA ILE A 130 -5.82 -8.13 -15.27
C ILE A 130 -6.51 -8.49 -13.95
N GLY A 131 -5.77 -9.03 -12.97
CA GLY A 131 -6.32 -9.40 -11.66
C GLY A 131 -6.92 -8.21 -10.91
N THR A 132 -6.23 -7.08 -10.92
CA THR A 132 -6.71 -5.81 -10.32
C THR A 132 -7.99 -5.34 -11.02
N TYR A 133 -8.01 -5.34 -12.35
CA TYR A 133 -9.18 -4.95 -13.14
C TYR A 133 -10.39 -5.85 -12.87
N MET A 134 -10.20 -7.16 -12.88
CA MET A 134 -11.28 -8.11 -12.58
C MET A 134 -11.87 -7.95 -11.18
N MET A 135 -11.02 -7.66 -10.18
CA MET A 135 -11.50 -7.41 -8.81
C MET A 135 -12.41 -6.18 -8.72
N ILE A 136 -12.08 -5.13 -9.47
CA ILE A 136 -12.88 -3.89 -9.49
C ILE A 136 -14.21 -4.13 -10.21
N THR A 137 -14.18 -4.69 -11.40
CA THR A 137 -15.36 -4.85 -12.29
C THR A 137 -16.39 -5.83 -11.73
N LYS A 138 -15.96 -6.94 -11.14
CA LYS A 138 -16.89 -7.97 -10.62
C LYS A 138 -17.84 -7.43 -9.55
N LYS A 139 -17.45 -6.41 -8.80
CA LYS A 139 -18.29 -5.83 -7.74
C LYS A 139 -19.21 -4.73 -8.25
N GLU A 140 -18.89 -4.07 -9.34
CA GLU A 140 -19.81 -3.12 -9.99
C GLU A 140 -21.04 -3.86 -10.52
N ILE A 141 -20.84 -4.96 -11.22
CA ILE A 141 -21.91 -5.82 -11.74
C ILE A 141 -22.80 -6.32 -10.58
N SER A 142 -22.23 -6.77 -9.47
CA SER A 142 -22.99 -7.26 -8.31
C SER A 142 -23.76 -6.16 -7.58
N GLN A 143 -23.31 -4.91 -7.62
CA GLN A 143 -24.06 -3.78 -7.03
C GLN A 143 -25.19 -3.31 -7.92
N GLU A 144 -24.99 -3.28 -9.24
CA GLU A 144 -26.05 -2.96 -10.20
C GLU A 144 -27.15 -4.02 -10.16
N GLU A 145 -26.81 -5.28 -10.04
CA GLU A 145 -27.75 -6.39 -9.93
C GLU A 145 -28.56 -6.32 -8.62
N GLN A 146 -27.93 -5.97 -7.49
CA GLN A 146 -28.64 -5.75 -6.22
C GLN A 146 -29.55 -4.51 -6.26
N LEU A 147 -29.11 -3.40 -6.86
CA LEU A 147 -29.93 -2.20 -7.04
C LEU A 147 -31.14 -2.47 -7.95
N SER A 148 -30.95 -3.23 -9.01
CA SER A 148 -32.06 -3.60 -9.90
C SER A 148 -33.09 -4.50 -9.23
N LEU A 149 -32.64 -5.44 -8.38
CA LEU A 149 -33.53 -6.31 -7.59
C LEU A 149 -34.32 -5.53 -6.54
N ILE A 150 -33.73 -4.51 -5.91
CA ILE A 150 -34.43 -3.65 -4.94
C ILE A 150 -35.48 -2.79 -5.64
N HIS A 151 -35.16 -2.29 -6.85
CA HIS A 151 -36.10 -1.45 -7.63
C HIS A 151 -37.31 -2.24 -8.20
N ILE A 152 -37.14 -3.57 -8.40
CA ILE A 152 -38.21 -4.48 -8.85
C ILE A 152 -39.07 -4.91 -7.66
N SER A 153 -38.61 -4.85 -6.42
CA SER A 153 -39.31 -5.31 -5.22
C SER A 153 -40.07 -4.22 -4.47
N GLU A 154 -40.01 -2.95 -4.88
CA GLU A 154 -40.90 -1.91 -4.38
C GLU A 154 -42.20 -1.86 -5.21
N PRO A 155 -43.37 -2.10 -4.60
CA PRO A 155 -44.68 -2.01 -5.25
C PRO A 155 -45.11 -0.56 -5.52
#